data_b5ce191b835ad2a11b5a38d685ab1ebc
#
_entry.id   b5ce191b835ad2a11b5a38d685ab1ebc
#
_cell.length_a   1.000
_cell.length_b   1.000
_cell.length_c   1.000
_cell.angle_alpha   90.00
_cell.angle_beta   90.00
_cell.angle_gamma   90.00
#
_symmetry.space_group_name_H-M   'P 1'
#
loop_
_entity.id
_entity.type
_entity.pdbx_description
1 polymer ?
#
loop_
_entity_poly.entity_id
_entity_poly.type
_entity_poly.pdbx_seq_one_letter_code
_entity_poly.pdbx_strand_id
1 'polypeptide(L)'
;MTGLPKDSASTTQPITVVEAPAKLTLSLHVVGVRNDGFHLIDAEMVTLALCDTLQIDAQGTGISVSGPFADGVPTGADNLVARALQLAQRDAGVHIDKQIPNGGGLGGGSADAAAVLRWAGFSDLVAASRIGADIPFCMVGGRARVRGIGEVVEPVTPDTSSNEPLEVTLVVPPLFVSTPAV
;
A
#
# COMPACT_ATOMS: atom_id res chain seq x y z
N MET A 1 28.02 -50.47 -11.85
CA MET A 1 26.88 -49.84 -11.15
C MET A 1 27.08 -48.34 -11.26
N THR A 2 26.51 -47.73 -12.26
CA THR A 2 26.60 -46.31 -12.56
C THR A 2 25.39 -45.65 -11.95
N GLY A 3 25.63 -44.87 -10.87
CA GLY A 3 24.58 -44.04 -10.25
C GLY A 3 24.25 -42.89 -11.15
N LEU A 4 22.98 -42.77 -11.54
CA LEU A 4 22.41 -41.61 -12.22
C LEU A 4 22.39 -40.42 -11.24
N PRO A 5 22.70 -39.18 -11.69
CA PRO A 5 22.52 -38.01 -10.89
C PRO A 5 21.01 -37.78 -10.67
N LYS A 6 20.62 -37.55 -9.42
CA LYS A 6 19.26 -37.08 -9.10
C LYS A 6 19.15 -35.65 -9.59
N ASP A 7 18.38 -35.39 -10.63
CA ASP A 7 17.92 -34.09 -11.02
C ASP A 7 17.12 -33.50 -9.83
N SER A 8 17.73 -32.55 -9.15
CA SER A 8 17.01 -31.68 -8.22
C SER A 8 16.16 -30.73 -9.06
N ALA A 9 14.92 -31.08 -9.32
CA ALA A 9 13.95 -30.16 -9.87
C ALA A 9 13.85 -28.94 -8.93
N SER A 10 14.47 -27.83 -9.32
CA SER A 10 14.27 -26.52 -8.71
C SER A 10 12.81 -26.16 -8.94
N THR A 11 11.97 -26.34 -7.94
CA THR A 11 10.57 -25.92 -7.97
C THR A 11 10.58 -24.40 -7.82
N THR A 12 10.73 -23.70 -8.94
CA THR A 12 10.54 -22.23 -8.99
C THR A 12 9.10 -21.96 -8.61
N GLN A 13 8.88 -21.40 -7.43
CA GLN A 13 7.56 -20.93 -7.03
C GLN A 13 7.11 -19.82 -7.99
N PRO A 14 5.85 -19.81 -8.41
CA PRO A 14 5.37 -18.80 -9.35
C PRO A 14 5.43 -17.41 -8.73
N ILE A 15 5.85 -16.40 -9.52
CA ILE A 15 5.74 -14.99 -9.15
C ILE A 15 4.27 -14.65 -8.96
N THR A 16 3.92 -14.02 -7.84
CA THR A 16 2.56 -13.53 -7.58
C THR A 16 2.46 -12.09 -8.06
N VAL A 17 1.46 -11.80 -8.88
CA VAL A 17 1.15 -10.43 -9.33
C VAL A 17 -0.04 -9.91 -8.53
N VAL A 18 0.11 -8.73 -7.92
CA VAL A 18 -0.92 -8.09 -7.11
C VAL A 18 -1.07 -6.62 -7.49
N GLU A 19 -2.29 -6.11 -7.39
CA GLU A 19 -2.60 -4.70 -7.57
C GLU A 19 -2.56 -3.97 -6.23
N ALA A 20 -2.06 -2.73 -6.26
CA ALA A 20 -1.99 -1.80 -5.15
C ALA A 20 -2.77 -0.53 -5.48
N PRO A 21 -4.09 -0.50 -5.26
CA PRO A 21 -4.94 0.62 -5.60
C PRO A 21 -4.63 1.87 -4.78
N ALA A 22 -4.60 3.03 -5.43
CA ALA A 22 -4.48 4.34 -4.80
C ALA A 22 -5.68 4.62 -3.87
N LYS A 23 -5.49 5.52 -2.92
CA LYS A 23 -6.58 6.08 -2.12
C LYS A 23 -6.80 7.55 -2.44
N LEU A 24 -8.00 8.03 -2.19
CA LEU A 24 -8.34 9.43 -2.15
C LEU A 24 -9.04 9.75 -0.83
N THR A 25 -8.60 10.81 -0.16
CA THR A 25 -9.26 11.32 1.04
C THR A 25 -10.29 12.36 0.61
N LEU A 26 -11.57 12.05 0.84
CA LEU A 26 -12.70 12.94 0.48
C LEU A 26 -12.90 14.03 1.53
N SER A 27 -12.69 13.71 2.81
CA SER A 27 -12.71 14.64 3.92
C SER A 27 -11.71 14.25 4.98
N LEU A 28 -11.12 15.23 5.67
CA LEU A 28 -10.17 15.02 6.76
C LEU A 28 -10.40 16.09 7.83
N HIS A 29 -10.66 15.66 9.06
CA HIS A 29 -10.73 16.50 10.24
C HIS A 29 -9.72 16.01 11.27
N VAL A 30 -8.90 16.93 11.80
CA VAL A 30 -8.08 16.66 12.98
C VAL A 30 -8.98 16.90 14.20
N VAL A 31 -9.28 15.83 14.94
CA VAL A 31 -10.21 15.87 16.08
C VAL A 31 -9.52 15.87 17.44
N GLY A 32 -8.19 15.76 17.46
CA GLY A 32 -7.39 15.79 18.68
C GLY A 32 -5.93 15.49 18.43
N VAL A 33 -5.15 15.57 19.50
CA VAL A 33 -3.73 15.14 19.52
C VAL A 33 -3.55 14.18 20.67
N ARG A 34 -2.95 13.03 20.39
CA ARG A 34 -2.61 12.01 21.39
C ARG A 34 -1.38 12.44 22.19
N ASN A 35 -1.21 11.92 23.41
CA ASN A 35 -0.10 12.31 24.30
C ASN A 35 1.30 12.03 23.72
N ASP A 36 1.42 11.16 22.72
CA ASP A 36 2.65 10.84 22.00
C ASP A 36 2.86 11.70 20.74
N GLY A 37 2.01 12.74 20.54
CA GLY A 37 2.11 13.71 19.45
C GLY A 37 1.40 13.32 18.16
N PHE A 38 0.81 12.13 18.05
CA PHE A 38 0.04 11.75 16.87
C PHE A 38 -1.31 12.51 16.82
N HIS A 39 -1.65 13.03 15.64
CA HIS A 39 -2.95 13.62 15.40
C HIS A 39 -4.03 12.55 15.29
N LEU A 40 -5.11 12.73 16.03
CA LEU A 40 -6.32 11.94 15.86
C LEU A 40 -7.14 12.51 14.73
N ILE A 41 -7.53 11.67 13.78
CA ILE A 41 -8.28 12.08 12.60
C ILE A 41 -9.68 11.47 12.58
N ASP A 42 -10.57 12.14 11.85
CA ASP A 42 -11.83 11.62 11.35
C ASP A 42 -11.89 11.96 9.86
N ALA A 43 -11.75 10.93 9.04
CA ALA A 43 -11.62 11.08 7.60
C ALA A 43 -12.54 10.12 6.85
N GLU A 44 -12.90 10.51 5.65
CA GLU A 44 -13.55 9.62 4.70
C GLU A 44 -12.62 9.37 3.52
N MET A 45 -12.37 8.10 3.20
CA MET A 45 -11.45 7.68 2.15
C MET A 45 -12.13 6.73 1.17
N VAL A 46 -11.67 6.78 -0.09
CA VAL A 46 -12.11 5.88 -1.15
C VAL A 46 -10.92 5.28 -1.89
N THR A 47 -11.07 4.05 -2.35
CA THR A 47 -10.12 3.40 -3.25
C THR A 47 -10.38 3.86 -4.67
N LEU A 48 -9.31 4.14 -5.43
CA LEU A 48 -9.36 4.51 -6.84
C LEU A 48 -9.08 3.30 -7.74
N ALA A 49 -9.48 3.40 -9.00
CA ALA A 49 -9.10 2.43 -10.04
C ALA A 49 -7.62 2.57 -10.48
N LEU A 50 -6.99 3.72 -10.21
CA LEU A 50 -5.56 3.91 -10.44
C LEU A 50 -4.77 3.04 -9.47
N CYS A 51 -3.87 2.18 -9.96
CA CYS A 51 -3.10 1.27 -9.11
C CYS A 51 -1.66 1.10 -9.60
N ASP A 52 -0.76 0.83 -8.66
CA ASP A 52 0.54 0.24 -8.93
C ASP A 52 0.40 -1.28 -9.06
N THR A 53 1.35 -1.92 -9.73
CA THR A 53 1.39 -3.38 -9.87
C THR A 53 2.66 -3.92 -9.23
N LEU A 54 2.51 -4.92 -8.35
CA LEU A 54 3.63 -5.58 -7.70
C LEU A 54 3.78 -7.01 -8.21
N GLN A 55 5.02 -7.39 -8.54
CA GLN A 55 5.43 -8.77 -8.80
C GLN A 55 6.23 -9.25 -7.59
N ILE A 56 5.71 -10.24 -6.89
CA ILE A 56 6.29 -10.76 -5.63
C ILE A 56 6.85 -12.15 -5.88
N ASP A 57 8.16 -12.29 -5.72
CA ASP A 57 8.89 -13.55 -5.75
C ASP A 57 9.21 -13.99 -4.31
N ALA A 58 8.52 -15.03 -3.82
CA ALA A 58 8.71 -15.55 -2.48
C ALA A 58 10.10 -16.18 -2.24
N GLN A 59 10.88 -16.41 -3.29
CA GLN A 59 12.26 -16.92 -3.20
C GLN A 59 13.30 -15.85 -3.51
N GLY A 60 12.84 -14.67 -3.97
CA GLY A 60 13.68 -13.53 -4.29
C GLY A 60 14.02 -12.68 -3.08
N THR A 61 14.83 -11.66 -3.32
CA THR A 61 15.22 -10.68 -2.29
C THR A 61 15.29 -9.28 -2.90
N GLY A 62 15.13 -8.27 -2.05
CA GLY A 62 15.27 -6.87 -2.44
C GLY A 62 14.05 -6.29 -3.13
N ILE A 63 14.12 -4.97 -3.37
CA ILE A 63 13.05 -4.20 -4.00
C ILE A 63 13.61 -3.55 -5.25
N SER A 64 12.87 -3.62 -6.34
CA SER A 64 13.14 -2.88 -7.57
C SER A 64 11.90 -2.13 -8.00
N VAL A 65 12.10 -1.03 -8.73
CA VAL A 65 11.02 -0.11 -9.10
C VAL A 65 11.14 0.26 -10.56
N SER A 66 10.03 0.32 -11.26
CA SER A 66 9.89 0.83 -12.63
C SER A 66 8.63 1.68 -12.76
N GLY A 67 8.36 2.17 -13.97
CA GLY A 67 7.15 2.95 -14.27
C GLY A 67 7.38 4.46 -14.27
N PRO A 68 6.37 5.24 -14.70
CA PRO A 68 6.50 6.68 -14.91
C PRO A 68 6.75 7.47 -13.61
N PHE A 69 6.43 6.91 -12.46
CA PHE A 69 6.62 7.54 -11.16
C PHE A 69 7.65 6.82 -10.27
N ALA A 70 8.60 6.09 -10.87
CA ALA A 70 9.66 5.38 -10.17
C ALA A 70 10.72 6.30 -9.57
N ASP A 71 10.93 7.47 -10.17
CA ASP A 71 11.98 8.39 -9.76
C ASP A 71 11.78 8.85 -8.30
N GLY A 72 12.86 8.76 -7.50
CA GLY A 72 12.85 9.13 -6.09
C GLY A 72 12.22 8.12 -5.14
N VAL A 73 11.70 6.98 -5.64
CA VAL A 73 11.20 5.91 -4.78
C VAL A 73 12.38 5.12 -4.18
N PRO A 74 12.52 5.07 -2.85
CA PRO A 74 13.62 4.32 -2.22
C PRO A 74 13.45 2.82 -2.46
N THR A 75 14.56 2.08 -2.57
CA THR A 75 14.56 0.61 -2.72
C THR A 75 15.13 -0.11 -1.50
N GLY A 76 15.52 0.63 -0.46
CA GLY A 76 16.07 0.12 0.80
C GLY A 76 15.06 0.12 1.95
N ALA A 77 15.58 0.16 3.18
CA ALA A 77 14.80 0.10 4.42
C ALA A 77 13.78 1.25 4.60
N ASP A 78 13.95 2.36 3.89
CA ASP A 78 13.00 3.48 3.91
C ASP A 78 11.76 3.24 3.05
N ASN A 79 11.77 2.21 2.19
CA ASN A 79 10.59 1.82 1.43
C ASN A 79 9.56 1.16 2.36
N LEU A 80 8.28 1.56 2.25
CA LEU A 80 7.20 0.98 3.06
C LEU A 80 6.98 -0.51 2.77
N VAL A 81 7.29 -0.99 1.56
CA VAL A 81 7.24 -2.42 1.21
C VAL A 81 8.29 -3.21 2.02
N ALA A 82 9.51 -2.67 2.19
CA ALA A 82 10.52 -3.31 3.03
C ALA A 82 10.04 -3.43 4.49
N ARG A 83 9.45 -2.35 5.01
CA ARG A 83 8.88 -2.34 6.38
C ARG A 83 7.68 -3.28 6.51
N ALA A 84 6.85 -3.41 5.46
CA ALA A 84 5.74 -4.34 5.42
C ALA A 84 6.21 -5.80 5.43
N LEU A 85 7.23 -6.16 4.65
CA LEU A 85 7.86 -7.48 4.67
C LEU A 85 8.41 -7.80 6.06
N GLN A 86 9.14 -6.86 6.67
CA GLN A 86 9.67 -7.01 8.03
C GLN A 86 8.55 -7.20 9.06
N LEU A 87 7.47 -6.40 9.00
CA LEU A 87 6.33 -6.50 9.89
C LEU A 87 5.63 -7.86 9.76
N ALA A 88 5.47 -8.36 8.54
CA ALA A 88 4.87 -9.65 8.25
C ALA A 88 5.81 -10.84 8.50
N GLN A 89 7.09 -10.60 8.87
CA GLN A 89 8.13 -11.62 9.02
C GLN A 89 8.27 -12.49 7.77
N ARG A 90 8.33 -11.85 6.60
CA ARG A 90 8.48 -12.48 5.29
C ARG A 90 9.68 -11.92 4.55
N ASP A 91 10.37 -12.79 3.85
CA ASP A 91 11.37 -12.43 2.83
C ASP A 91 10.77 -12.65 1.45
N ALA A 92 11.00 -11.70 0.55
CA ALA A 92 10.60 -11.78 -0.85
C ALA A 92 11.36 -10.74 -1.69
N GLY A 93 11.55 -11.04 -2.97
CA GLY A 93 11.86 -10.04 -3.98
C GLY A 93 10.57 -9.36 -4.44
N VAL A 94 10.57 -8.03 -4.51
CA VAL A 94 9.39 -7.28 -4.95
C VAL A 94 9.79 -6.31 -6.05
N HIS A 95 9.18 -6.46 -7.23
CA HIS A 95 9.25 -5.46 -8.29
C HIS A 95 7.96 -4.65 -8.30
N ILE A 96 8.09 -3.31 -8.28
CA ILE A 96 6.96 -2.37 -8.24
C ILE A 96 6.93 -1.58 -9.54
N ASP A 97 5.84 -1.68 -10.30
CA ASP A 97 5.56 -0.79 -11.43
C ASP A 97 4.70 0.39 -10.95
N LYS A 98 5.33 1.58 -10.85
CA LYS A 98 4.73 2.78 -10.25
C LYS A 98 3.91 3.56 -11.28
N GLN A 99 2.59 3.51 -11.13
CA GLN A 99 1.60 4.25 -11.91
C GLN A 99 0.93 5.36 -11.08
N ILE A 100 1.05 5.31 -9.74
CA ILE A 100 0.49 6.30 -8.82
C ILE A 100 1.52 7.42 -8.64
N PRO A 101 1.16 8.71 -8.91
CA PRO A 101 2.03 9.85 -8.71
C PRO A 101 2.57 9.97 -7.29
N ASN A 102 3.89 10.16 -7.15
CA ASN A 102 4.54 10.38 -5.86
C ASN A 102 4.23 11.78 -5.31
N GLY A 103 4.02 11.88 -4.00
CA GLY A 103 3.80 13.16 -3.31
C GLY A 103 2.42 13.79 -3.58
N GLY A 104 1.52 13.10 -4.26
CA GLY A 104 0.18 13.58 -4.61
C GLY A 104 -0.91 13.28 -3.57
N GLY A 105 -0.57 12.82 -2.37
CA GLY A 105 -1.56 12.45 -1.35
C GLY A 105 -2.40 11.21 -1.68
N LEU A 106 -2.06 10.47 -2.76
CA LEU A 106 -2.79 9.30 -3.26
C LEU A 106 -2.38 7.98 -2.57
N GLY A 107 -1.44 8.03 -1.64
CA GLY A 107 -1.07 6.89 -0.80
C GLY A 107 -0.35 5.75 -1.54
N GLY A 108 0.33 5.99 -2.67
CA GLY A 108 0.95 4.94 -3.49
C GLY A 108 1.87 4.01 -2.68
N GLY A 109 2.81 4.54 -1.90
CA GLY A 109 3.67 3.70 -1.07
C GLY A 109 2.91 2.92 0.03
N SER A 110 1.83 3.49 0.57
CA SER A 110 0.96 2.80 1.53
C SER A 110 0.15 1.69 0.85
N ALA A 111 -0.29 1.92 -0.39
CA ALA A 111 -0.97 0.92 -1.21
C ALA A 111 -0.04 -0.27 -1.52
N ASP A 112 1.21 0.00 -1.93
CA ASP A 112 2.23 -1.02 -2.16
C ASP A 112 2.47 -1.87 -0.91
N ALA A 113 2.69 -1.23 0.24
CA ALA A 113 2.88 -1.90 1.52
C ALA A 113 1.67 -2.75 1.91
N ALA A 114 0.45 -2.20 1.75
CA ALA A 114 -0.78 -2.92 2.02
C ALA A 114 -0.96 -4.15 1.12
N ALA A 115 -0.59 -4.05 -0.17
CA ALA A 115 -0.62 -5.19 -1.10
C ALA A 115 0.30 -6.32 -0.63
N VAL A 116 1.51 -5.99 -0.16
CA VAL A 116 2.45 -6.96 0.41
C VAL A 116 1.90 -7.57 1.71
N LEU A 117 1.32 -6.78 2.61
CA LEU A 117 0.72 -7.29 3.85
C LEU A 117 -0.43 -8.26 3.55
N ARG A 118 -1.32 -7.93 2.59
CA ARG A 118 -2.38 -8.85 2.13
C ARG A 118 -1.81 -10.15 1.56
N TRP A 119 -0.79 -10.04 0.69
CA TRP A 119 -0.09 -11.20 0.13
C TRP A 119 0.48 -12.11 1.23
N ALA A 120 1.06 -11.50 2.28
CA ALA A 120 1.64 -12.22 3.41
C ALA A 120 0.58 -12.81 4.37
N GLY A 121 -0.72 -12.52 4.19
CA GLY A 121 -1.80 -12.92 5.09
C GLY A 121 -1.82 -12.15 6.41
N PHE A 122 -1.22 -10.95 6.45
CA PHE A 122 -1.18 -10.10 7.63
C PHE A 122 -2.48 -9.30 7.78
N SER A 123 -3.03 -9.19 9.02
CA SER A 123 -4.34 -8.57 9.25
C SER A 123 -4.40 -7.58 10.42
N ASP A 124 -3.29 -7.38 11.17
CA ASP A 124 -3.27 -6.43 12.30
C ASP A 124 -3.15 -4.99 11.79
N LEU A 125 -4.29 -4.28 11.73
CA LEU A 125 -4.38 -2.89 11.26
C LEU A 125 -3.65 -1.92 12.21
N VAL A 126 -3.64 -2.20 13.52
CA VAL A 126 -2.93 -1.37 14.51
C VAL A 126 -1.42 -1.44 14.30
N ALA A 127 -0.89 -2.64 14.06
CA ALA A 127 0.53 -2.79 13.73
C ALA A 127 0.86 -2.16 12.37
N ALA A 128 -0.01 -2.30 11.37
CA ALA A 128 0.15 -1.70 10.05
C ALA A 128 0.17 -0.15 10.11
N SER A 129 -0.67 0.47 10.95
CA SER A 129 -0.70 1.94 11.09
C SER A 129 0.61 2.54 11.62
N ARG A 130 1.41 1.75 12.34
CA ARG A 130 2.71 2.20 12.87
C ARG A 130 3.79 2.37 11.81
N ILE A 131 3.64 1.70 10.67
CA ILE A 131 4.56 1.86 9.53
C ILE A 131 4.04 2.86 8.49
N GLY A 132 2.72 3.16 8.53
CA GLY A 132 2.10 4.20 7.69
C GLY A 132 0.61 4.34 7.96
N ALA A 133 0.15 5.56 8.24
CA ALA A 133 -1.24 5.85 8.67
C ALA A 133 -2.30 5.44 7.63
N ASP A 134 -1.98 5.49 6.33
CA ASP A 134 -2.91 5.12 5.26
C ASP A 134 -2.93 3.60 4.96
N ILE A 135 -1.95 2.83 5.49
CA ILE A 135 -1.83 1.40 5.20
C ILE A 135 -3.07 0.60 5.64
N PRO A 136 -3.64 0.82 6.84
CA PRO A 136 -4.84 0.10 7.26
C PRO A 136 -6.01 0.29 6.29
N PHE A 137 -6.25 1.53 5.83
CA PHE A 137 -7.27 1.79 4.82
C PHE A 137 -6.96 1.05 3.50
N CYS A 138 -5.70 1.10 3.01
CA CYS A 138 -5.30 0.40 1.80
C CYS A 138 -5.38 -1.14 1.93
N MET A 139 -5.32 -1.68 3.15
CA MET A 139 -5.54 -3.12 3.40
C MET A 139 -7.01 -3.50 3.30
N VAL A 140 -7.92 -2.64 3.74
CA VAL A 140 -9.37 -2.86 3.74
C VAL A 140 -9.99 -2.50 2.39
N GLY A 141 -9.66 -1.33 1.86
CA GLY A 141 -10.15 -0.81 0.58
C GLY A 141 -11.61 -0.35 0.60
N GLY A 142 -12.13 -0.05 -0.60
CA GLY A 142 -13.50 0.41 -0.79
C GLY A 142 -13.71 1.87 -0.40
N ARG A 143 -14.85 2.19 0.23
CA ARG A 143 -15.17 3.46 0.86
C ARG A 143 -15.26 3.24 2.37
N ALA A 144 -14.54 4.01 3.15
CA ALA A 144 -14.54 3.83 4.60
C ALA A 144 -14.37 5.15 5.34
N ARG A 145 -14.90 5.20 6.57
CA ARG A 145 -14.56 6.19 7.57
C ARG A 145 -13.31 5.71 8.31
N VAL A 146 -12.30 6.57 8.37
CA VAL A 146 -10.99 6.27 8.98
C VAL A 146 -10.80 7.16 10.18
N ARG A 147 -10.52 6.56 11.35
CA ARG A 147 -10.37 7.27 12.62
C ARG A 147 -9.11 6.81 13.39
N GLY A 148 -8.88 7.45 14.54
CA GLY A 148 -7.68 7.23 15.33
C GLY A 148 -6.48 7.90 14.68
N ILE A 149 -5.35 7.20 14.55
CA ILE A 149 -4.18 7.60 13.78
C ILE A 149 -4.16 6.96 12.37
N GLY A 150 -5.32 6.38 11.94
CA GLY A 150 -5.50 5.63 10.70
C GLY A 150 -5.85 4.15 10.90
N GLU A 151 -5.77 3.64 12.14
CA GLU A 151 -5.97 2.21 12.46
C GLU A 151 -7.43 1.78 12.54
N VAL A 152 -8.36 2.70 12.77
CA VAL A 152 -9.79 2.40 12.86
C VAL A 152 -10.43 2.62 11.50
N VAL A 153 -10.66 1.54 10.76
CA VAL A 153 -11.25 1.59 9.40
C VAL A 153 -12.63 0.97 9.46
N GLU A 154 -13.66 1.78 9.22
CA GLU A 154 -15.07 1.38 9.22
C GLU A 154 -15.62 1.46 7.80
N PRO A 155 -15.79 0.34 7.09
CA PRO A 155 -16.36 0.34 5.75
C PRO A 155 -17.74 1.01 5.72
N VAL A 156 -17.94 1.89 4.76
CA VAL A 156 -19.23 2.53 4.50
C VAL A 156 -19.94 1.68 3.45
N THR A 157 -21.10 1.12 3.83
CA THR A 157 -21.94 0.41 2.87
C THR A 157 -22.45 1.40 1.84
N PRO A 158 -22.25 1.18 0.54
CA PRO A 158 -22.82 2.05 -0.48
C PRO A 158 -24.34 2.10 -0.33
N ASP A 159 -24.92 3.30 -0.42
CA ASP A 159 -26.37 3.42 -0.58
C ASP A 159 -26.73 2.77 -1.92
N THR A 160 -27.51 1.68 -1.85
CA THR A 160 -27.91 0.91 -3.03
C THR A 160 -28.85 1.67 -3.96
N SER A 161 -29.28 2.89 -3.59
CA SER A 161 -30.12 3.75 -4.42
C SER A 161 -29.40 4.44 -5.58
N SER A 162 -28.07 4.55 -5.54
CA SER A 162 -27.22 5.06 -6.63
C SER A 162 -26.04 4.12 -6.88
N ASN A 163 -26.19 3.27 -7.89
CA ASN A 163 -25.19 2.26 -8.26
C ASN A 163 -24.11 2.84 -9.22
N GLU A 164 -24.00 4.18 -9.31
CA GLU A 164 -23.03 4.82 -10.19
C GLU A 164 -21.69 5.00 -9.47
N PRO A 165 -20.57 4.59 -10.13
CA PRO A 165 -19.25 4.82 -9.58
C PRO A 165 -18.98 6.34 -9.50
N LEU A 166 -18.29 6.76 -8.43
CA LEU A 166 -17.81 8.13 -8.31
C LEU A 166 -16.69 8.37 -9.33
N GLU A 167 -16.96 9.20 -10.33
CA GLU A 167 -15.93 9.63 -11.27
C GLU A 167 -15.05 10.71 -10.65
N VAL A 168 -13.73 10.50 -10.69
CA VAL A 168 -12.72 11.42 -10.17
C VAL A 168 -11.72 11.76 -11.25
N THR A 169 -11.55 13.06 -11.53
CA THR A 169 -10.48 13.55 -12.39
C THR A 169 -9.29 13.99 -11.55
N LEU A 170 -8.15 13.33 -11.73
CA LEU A 170 -6.90 13.69 -11.06
C LEU A 170 -6.11 14.67 -11.92
N VAL A 171 -5.78 15.83 -11.34
CA VAL A 171 -4.85 16.79 -11.94
C VAL A 171 -3.54 16.74 -11.16
N VAL A 172 -2.48 16.29 -11.82
CA VAL A 172 -1.15 16.16 -11.21
C VAL A 172 -0.26 17.30 -11.71
N PRO A 173 -0.08 18.37 -10.91
CA PRO A 173 0.82 19.44 -11.29
C PRO A 173 2.29 18.96 -11.18
N PRO A 174 3.23 19.56 -11.95
CA PRO A 174 4.65 19.23 -11.88
C PRO A 174 5.30 19.84 -10.62
N LEU A 175 4.68 19.62 -9.46
CA LEU A 175 5.11 20.14 -8.16
C LEU A 175 5.18 18.98 -7.17
N PHE A 176 6.26 18.93 -6.41
CA PHE A 176 6.41 17.98 -5.31
C PHE A 176 6.14 18.70 -3.99
N VAL A 177 5.17 18.21 -3.21
CA VAL A 177 4.85 18.72 -1.87
C VAL A 177 5.12 17.61 -0.85
N SER A 178 6.07 17.85 0.05
CA SER A 178 6.34 16.90 1.14
C SER A 178 5.29 17.01 2.24
N THR A 179 4.90 15.90 2.85
CA THR A 179 3.91 15.86 3.95
C THR A 179 4.23 16.81 5.11
N PRO A 180 5.52 17.02 5.52
CA PRO A 180 5.84 18.00 6.56
C PRO A 180 5.65 19.46 6.15
N ALA A 181 5.42 19.76 4.87
CA ALA A 181 5.20 21.11 4.35
C ALA A 181 3.71 21.46 4.23
N VAL A 182 2.82 20.56 4.59
CA VAL A 182 1.36 20.71 4.65
C VAL A 182 0.94 20.69 6.13
#